data_0cf301aaf0961d4b118d41b2d802c9b6
#
_entry.id   0cf301aaf0961d4b118d41b2d802c9b6
#
_cell.length_a   1.000
_cell.length_b   1.000
_cell.length_c   1.000
_cell.angle_alpha   90.00
_cell.angle_beta   90.00
_cell.angle_gamma   90.00
#
_symmetry.space_group_name_H-M   'P 1'
#
loop_
_entity.id
_entity.type
_entity.pdbx_description
1 polymer ?
#
loop_
_entity_poly.entity_id
_entity_poly.type
_entity_poly.pdbx_seq_one_letter_code
_entity_poly.pdbx_strand_id
1 'polypeptide(L)'
;MLGGGNPAPIPAMLERFQAEANTLLDNGELIKAMANYDGPQGKDRFTRALAALLSKELGWEISARNIALTNGSQNAFFYLFNLLAGEFADGRKKKVLFPLAPEYIGYADSALSDDHFVAYKPTIEKLPDGQFKYHVDFESLQVGDDIGVICVSRPTNPTGNVLTDEEIEHLDQIARDKGIPLLIDNAYGVPFPGIIFSDAKPFWNANTILCMSLSKL
;
A
#
# COMPACT_ATOMS: atom_id res chain seq x y z
N MET A 1 -4.21 26.55 -2.06
CA MET A 1 -2.95 25.78 -1.97
C MET A 1 -3.18 24.51 -2.78
N LEU A 2 -2.36 24.23 -3.78
CA LEU A 2 -2.53 23.08 -4.68
C LEU A 2 -1.60 21.89 -4.35
N GLY A 3 -0.82 22.02 -3.30
CA GLY A 3 0.07 20.95 -2.84
C GLY A 3 -0.10 20.70 -1.36
N GLY A 4 -0.29 19.45 -1.01
CA GLY A 4 -0.62 19.00 0.33
C GLY A 4 -2.05 19.33 0.73
N GLY A 5 -2.63 18.55 1.58
CA GLY A 5 -3.99 18.79 2.08
C GLY A 5 -4.47 17.67 2.99
N ASN A 6 -5.40 18.02 3.86
CA ASN A 6 -6.14 17.03 4.63
C ASN A 6 -7.27 16.43 3.79
N PRO A 7 -7.68 15.20 4.06
CA PRO A 7 -8.93 14.66 3.53
C PRO A 7 -10.11 15.60 3.84
N ALA A 8 -11.03 15.73 2.90
CA ALA A 8 -12.24 16.53 3.13
C ALA A 8 -13.12 15.86 4.20
N PRO A 9 -13.68 16.63 5.16
CA PRO A 9 -14.59 16.05 6.14
C PRO A 9 -15.90 15.62 5.46
N ILE A 10 -16.36 14.42 5.77
CA ILE A 10 -17.65 13.88 5.34
C ILE A 10 -18.58 13.87 6.55
N PRO A 11 -19.55 14.81 6.67
CA PRO A 11 -20.35 14.97 7.88
C PRO A 11 -21.00 13.68 8.39
N ALA A 12 -21.61 12.91 7.49
CA ALA A 12 -22.26 11.65 7.88
C ALA A 12 -21.27 10.62 8.46
N MET A 13 -20.01 10.60 7.99
CA MET A 13 -18.98 9.74 8.56
C MET A 13 -18.51 10.23 9.92
N LEU A 14 -18.38 11.54 10.12
CA LEU A 14 -18.03 12.13 11.42
C LEU A 14 -19.09 11.82 12.47
N GLU A 15 -20.37 11.95 12.13
CA GLU A 15 -21.50 11.57 12.99
C GLU A 15 -21.43 10.07 13.36
N ARG A 16 -21.14 9.21 12.39
CA ARG A 16 -20.97 7.78 12.63
C ARG A 16 -19.80 7.49 13.56
N PHE A 17 -18.64 8.09 13.32
CA PHE A 17 -17.47 7.93 14.19
C PHE A 17 -17.74 8.41 15.62
N GLN A 18 -18.45 9.52 15.79
CA GLN A 18 -18.84 10.01 17.11
C GLN A 18 -19.79 9.03 17.82
N ALA A 19 -20.78 8.51 17.13
CA ALA A 19 -21.73 7.53 17.68
C ALA A 19 -21.02 6.25 18.13
N GLU A 20 -20.10 5.71 17.31
CA GLU A 20 -19.33 4.52 17.66
C GLU A 20 -18.36 4.78 18.83
N ALA A 21 -17.71 5.96 18.86
CA ALA A 21 -16.83 6.32 19.97
C ALA A 21 -17.61 6.41 21.31
N ASN A 22 -18.79 7.00 21.31
CA ASN A 22 -19.66 7.03 22.48
C ASN A 22 -20.07 5.61 22.91
N THR A 23 -20.44 4.74 21.97
CA THR A 23 -20.79 3.34 22.25
C THR A 23 -19.62 2.61 22.92
N LEU A 24 -18.40 2.78 22.40
CA LEU A 24 -17.19 2.16 22.96
C LEU A 24 -16.84 2.72 24.34
N LEU A 25 -17.14 3.99 24.60
CA LEU A 25 -16.94 4.60 25.91
C LEU A 25 -17.97 4.08 26.92
N ASP A 26 -19.24 4.07 26.55
CA ASP A 26 -20.36 3.68 27.42
C ASP A 26 -20.27 2.21 27.84
N ASN A 27 -19.85 1.32 26.96
CA ASN A 27 -19.67 -0.11 27.26
C ASN A 27 -18.29 -0.46 27.85
N GLY A 28 -17.42 0.52 28.06
CA GLY A 28 -16.08 0.35 28.64
C GLY A 28 -15.05 -0.29 27.71
N GLU A 29 -15.37 -0.56 26.45
CA GLU A 29 -14.41 -1.16 25.49
C GLU A 29 -13.29 -0.19 25.14
N LEU A 30 -13.55 1.12 25.07
CA LEU A 30 -12.52 2.13 24.84
C LEU A 30 -11.49 2.12 25.98
N ILE A 31 -11.94 2.09 27.22
CA ILE A 31 -11.05 2.07 28.40
C ILE A 31 -10.22 0.76 28.43
N LYS A 32 -10.83 -0.37 28.11
CA LYS A 32 -10.09 -1.64 27.99
C LYS A 32 -9.02 -1.57 26.88
N ALA A 33 -9.34 -0.97 25.73
CA ALA A 33 -8.38 -0.81 24.63
C ALA A 33 -7.20 0.09 25.01
N MET A 34 -7.43 1.12 25.84
CA MET A 34 -6.37 2.01 26.33
C MET A 34 -5.51 1.38 27.44
N ALA A 35 -6.07 0.43 28.20
CA ALA A 35 -5.42 -0.15 29.38
C ALA A 35 -4.68 -1.48 29.09
N ASN A 36 -4.85 -2.07 27.92
CA ASN A 36 -4.29 -3.38 27.59
C ASN A 36 -3.48 -3.34 26.30
N TYR A 37 -2.47 -4.20 26.24
CA TYR A 37 -1.75 -4.48 25.00
C TYR A 37 -2.58 -5.41 24.11
N ASP A 38 -2.55 -5.16 22.81
CA ASP A 38 -3.03 -6.10 21.81
C ASP A 38 -1.87 -7.02 21.35
N GLY A 39 -2.18 -8.05 20.57
CA GLY A 39 -1.17 -8.89 19.94
C GLY A 39 -0.36 -8.13 18.88
N PRO A 40 0.76 -8.72 18.40
CA PRO A 40 1.66 -8.06 17.45
C PRO A 40 1.02 -7.71 16.11
N GLN A 41 -0.05 -8.37 15.73
CA GLN A 41 -0.84 -8.05 14.52
C GLN A 41 -1.88 -6.95 14.75
N GLY A 42 -2.06 -6.48 16.00
CA GLY A 42 -3.06 -5.52 16.39
C GLY A 42 -4.36 -6.14 16.93
N LYS A 43 -5.44 -5.36 16.96
CA LYS A 43 -6.73 -5.77 17.53
C LYS A 43 -7.38 -6.91 16.75
N ASP A 44 -7.51 -8.08 17.36
CA ASP A 44 -8.07 -9.30 16.74
C ASP A 44 -9.48 -9.07 16.16
N ARG A 45 -10.34 -8.35 16.88
CA ARG A 45 -11.68 -8.01 16.39
C ARG A 45 -11.63 -7.21 15.07
N PHE A 46 -10.68 -6.27 14.95
CA PHE A 46 -10.53 -5.46 13.75
C PHE A 46 -9.98 -6.30 12.59
N THR A 47 -8.91 -7.07 12.82
CA THR A 47 -8.29 -7.89 11.75
C THR A 47 -9.26 -8.93 11.21
N ARG A 48 -10.09 -9.56 12.07
CA ARG A 48 -11.16 -10.46 11.63
C ARG A 48 -12.25 -9.76 10.83
N ALA A 49 -12.70 -8.59 11.28
CA ALA A 49 -13.74 -7.83 10.60
C ALA A 49 -13.26 -7.36 9.21
N LEU A 50 -12.02 -6.86 9.13
CA LEU A 50 -11.43 -6.44 7.86
C LEU A 50 -11.23 -7.63 6.92
N ALA A 51 -10.73 -8.77 7.40
CA ALA A 51 -10.61 -9.98 6.59
C ALA A 51 -11.97 -10.42 6.03
N ALA A 52 -13.01 -10.45 6.87
CA ALA A 52 -14.36 -10.82 6.45
C ALA A 52 -14.92 -9.84 5.39
N LEU A 53 -14.69 -8.53 5.57
CA LEU A 53 -15.09 -7.51 4.60
C LEU A 53 -14.41 -7.73 3.25
N LEU A 54 -13.08 -7.84 3.24
CA LEU A 54 -12.30 -8.00 2.00
C LEU A 54 -12.64 -9.31 1.29
N SER A 55 -12.82 -10.40 2.04
CA SER A 55 -13.24 -11.67 1.46
C SER A 55 -14.63 -11.59 0.83
N LYS A 56 -15.58 -10.91 1.49
CA LYS A 56 -16.94 -10.75 0.98
C LYS A 56 -17.00 -9.85 -0.26
N GLU A 57 -16.34 -8.69 -0.22
CA GLU A 57 -16.46 -7.68 -1.26
C GLU A 57 -15.55 -7.96 -2.47
N LEU A 58 -14.39 -8.58 -2.25
CA LEU A 58 -13.38 -8.80 -3.28
C LEU A 58 -13.14 -10.28 -3.63
N GLY A 59 -13.77 -11.20 -2.91
CA GLY A 59 -13.59 -12.64 -3.13
C GLY A 59 -12.22 -13.19 -2.72
N TRP A 60 -11.43 -12.44 -1.93
CA TRP A 60 -10.10 -12.86 -1.54
C TRP A 60 -10.14 -13.95 -0.45
N GLU A 61 -9.33 -14.97 -0.61
CA GLU A 61 -9.17 -16.06 0.37
C GLU A 61 -8.20 -15.65 1.48
N ILE A 62 -8.65 -14.76 2.37
CA ILE A 62 -7.84 -14.21 3.47
C ILE A 62 -8.51 -14.43 4.82
N SER A 63 -7.69 -14.38 5.85
CA SER A 63 -8.10 -14.46 7.26
C SER A 63 -7.40 -13.36 8.07
N ALA A 64 -7.72 -13.24 9.36
CA ALA A 64 -7.02 -12.34 10.26
C ALA A 64 -5.49 -12.53 10.26
N ARG A 65 -5.00 -13.73 9.93
CA ARG A 65 -3.55 -14.02 9.84
C ARG A 65 -2.82 -13.29 8.71
N ASN A 66 -3.57 -12.84 7.70
CA ASN A 66 -3.03 -12.08 6.56
C ASN A 66 -2.99 -10.58 6.82
N ILE A 67 -3.45 -10.11 7.98
CA ILE A 67 -3.61 -8.69 8.29
C ILE A 67 -2.76 -8.33 9.50
N ALA A 68 -1.99 -7.25 9.38
CA ALA A 68 -1.26 -6.62 10.47
C ALA A 68 -1.53 -5.13 10.50
N LEU A 69 -1.68 -4.56 11.69
CA LEU A 69 -1.92 -3.14 11.91
C LEU A 69 -0.62 -2.45 12.29
N THR A 70 -0.43 -1.26 11.76
CA THR A 70 0.69 -0.38 12.10
C THR A 70 0.17 1.03 12.42
N ASN A 71 1.02 1.89 12.97
CA ASN A 71 0.72 3.29 13.21
C ASN A 71 0.79 4.10 11.90
N GLY A 72 -0.10 3.75 10.95
CA GLY A 72 -0.15 4.32 9.61
C GLY A 72 0.76 3.59 8.61
N SER A 73 0.49 3.81 7.31
CA SER A 73 1.22 3.17 6.21
C SER A 73 2.71 3.57 6.18
N GLN A 74 3.06 4.79 6.62
CA GLN A 74 4.47 5.20 6.70
C GLN A 74 5.31 4.25 7.55
N ASN A 75 4.78 3.83 8.72
CA ASN A 75 5.46 2.84 9.56
C ASN A 75 5.49 1.46 8.92
N ALA A 76 4.44 1.07 8.21
CA ALA A 76 4.42 -0.17 7.46
C ALA A 76 5.54 -0.19 6.40
N PHE A 77 5.71 0.88 5.63
CA PHE A 77 6.79 1.00 4.65
C PHE A 77 8.16 0.99 5.30
N PHE A 78 8.35 1.69 6.42
CA PHE A 78 9.59 1.63 7.17
C PHE A 78 9.95 0.17 7.56
N TYR A 79 9.01 -0.59 8.09
CA TYR A 79 9.26 -1.98 8.45
C TYR A 79 9.51 -2.86 7.22
N LEU A 80 8.67 -2.75 6.19
CA LEU A 80 8.78 -3.61 5.02
C LEU A 80 10.03 -3.34 4.20
N PHE A 81 10.39 -2.08 3.98
CA PHE A 81 11.60 -1.74 3.24
C PHE A 81 12.85 -2.26 3.94
N ASN A 82 12.96 -2.09 5.27
CA ASN A 82 14.13 -2.56 6.02
C ASN A 82 14.11 -4.07 6.32
N LEU A 83 12.96 -4.74 6.21
CA LEU A 83 12.85 -6.20 6.29
C LEU A 83 13.23 -6.89 4.99
N LEU A 84 12.86 -6.29 3.85
CA LEU A 84 12.98 -6.89 2.52
C LEU A 84 14.21 -6.39 1.75
N ALA A 85 14.78 -5.26 2.17
CA ALA A 85 15.93 -4.64 1.53
C ALA A 85 16.93 -4.11 2.59
N GLY A 86 18.04 -3.50 2.13
CA GLY A 86 19.12 -3.03 2.97
C GLY A 86 20.24 -4.06 3.15
N GLU A 87 21.01 -3.92 4.22
CA GLU A 87 22.13 -4.80 4.55
C GLU A 87 21.68 -5.89 5.52
N PHE A 88 21.85 -7.14 5.13
CA PHE A 88 21.52 -8.30 5.95
C PHE A 88 22.72 -8.80 6.75
N ALA A 89 22.46 -9.49 7.86
CA ALA A 89 23.51 -10.01 8.75
C ALA A 89 24.49 -10.98 8.06
N ASP A 90 24.09 -11.60 6.96
CA ASP A 90 24.94 -12.49 6.15
C ASP A 90 25.77 -11.75 5.08
N GLY A 91 25.73 -10.41 5.09
CA GLY A 91 26.45 -9.55 4.14
C GLY A 91 25.75 -9.31 2.81
N ARG A 92 24.59 -9.91 2.57
CA ARG A 92 23.81 -9.58 1.38
C ARG A 92 23.29 -8.17 1.45
N LYS A 93 23.23 -7.49 0.29
CA LYS A 93 22.59 -6.19 0.12
C LYS A 93 21.45 -6.33 -0.86
N LYS A 94 20.29 -5.80 -0.52
CA LYS A 94 19.10 -5.79 -1.37
C LYS A 94 18.54 -4.38 -1.48
N LYS A 95 17.83 -4.11 -2.58
CA LYS A 95 17.19 -2.83 -2.85
C LYS A 95 15.69 -2.98 -2.99
N VAL A 96 14.99 -1.89 -2.71
CA VAL A 96 13.59 -1.70 -3.13
C VAL A 96 13.61 -1.17 -4.55
N LEU A 97 12.90 -1.82 -5.47
CA LEU A 97 12.78 -1.40 -6.84
C LEU A 97 11.44 -0.70 -7.07
N PHE A 98 11.50 0.53 -7.60
CA PHE A 98 10.35 1.25 -8.11
C PHE A 98 10.35 1.19 -9.64
N PRO A 99 9.45 0.39 -10.26
CA PRO A 99 9.43 0.20 -11.70
C PRO A 99 8.93 1.42 -12.47
N LEU A 100 8.36 2.38 -11.76
CA LEU A 100 7.84 3.63 -12.31
C LEU A 100 8.05 4.78 -11.31
N ALA A 101 8.75 5.83 -11.72
CA ALA A 101 8.92 7.07 -10.95
C ALA A 101 8.20 8.23 -11.67
N PRO A 102 7.76 9.29 -10.94
CA PRO A 102 7.95 9.52 -9.51
C PRO A 102 6.99 8.69 -8.65
N GLU A 103 7.47 8.32 -7.48
CA GLU A 103 6.73 7.65 -6.41
C GLU A 103 6.60 8.58 -5.18
N TYR A 104 5.93 8.12 -4.13
CA TYR A 104 5.67 8.91 -2.94
C TYR A 104 6.98 9.34 -2.25
N ILE A 105 7.14 10.66 -2.06
CA ILE A 105 8.35 11.26 -1.51
C ILE A 105 8.71 10.74 -0.10
N GLY A 106 7.71 10.37 0.70
CA GLY A 106 7.93 9.85 2.05
C GLY A 106 8.63 8.49 2.12
N TYR A 107 8.84 7.81 0.99
CA TYR A 107 9.63 6.58 0.97
C TYR A 107 11.11 6.85 1.20
N ALA A 108 11.62 8.00 0.75
CA ALA A 108 13.03 8.36 0.87
C ALA A 108 13.51 8.35 2.33
N ASP A 109 12.64 8.70 3.27
CA ASP A 109 12.95 8.76 4.70
C ASP A 109 12.74 7.41 5.43
N SER A 110 12.40 6.34 4.68
CA SER A 110 12.06 5.04 5.26
C SER A 110 13.23 4.04 5.25
N ALA A 111 14.38 4.40 4.71
CA ALA A 111 15.56 3.53 4.64
C ALA A 111 16.52 3.74 5.81
N LEU A 112 17.13 2.64 6.31
CA LEU A 112 18.19 2.66 7.31
C LEU A 112 19.59 2.59 6.70
N SER A 113 19.72 2.23 5.43
CA SER A 113 21.00 2.13 4.73
C SER A 113 21.04 3.02 3.50
N ASP A 114 22.24 3.45 3.12
CA ASP A 114 22.48 4.15 1.86
C ASP A 114 22.22 3.23 0.65
N ASP A 115 21.93 3.82 -0.51
CA ASP A 115 21.70 3.10 -1.77
C ASP A 115 20.60 2.02 -1.68
N HIS A 116 19.56 2.32 -0.90
CA HIS A 116 18.46 1.40 -0.58
C HIS A 116 17.45 1.24 -1.71
N PHE A 117 17.36 2.22 -2.60
CA PHE A 117 16.34 2.32 -3.64
C PHE A 117 16.93 2.35 -5.04
N VAL A 118 16.21 1.75 -5.98
CA VAL A 118 16.43 1.91 -7.42
C VAL A 118 15.09 2.22 -8.10
N ALA A 119 15.08 3.17 -9.03
CA ALA A 119 13.87 3.60 -9.70
C ALA A 119 14.09 3.71 -11.21
N TYR A 120 13.04 3.39 -11.96
CA TYR A 120 13.00 3.48 -13.41
C TYR A 120 12.10 4.63 -13.87
N LYS A 121 12.43 5.23 -15.01
CA LYS A 121 11.59 6.23 -15.64
C LYS A 121 10.42 5.56 -16.35
N PRO A 122 9.22 6.16 -16.35
CA PRO A 122 8.10 5.64 -17.11
C PRO A 122 8.27 5.89 -18.61
N THR A 123 7.60 5.12 -19.43
CA THR A 123 7.16 5.57 -20.75
C THR A 123 5.97 6.50 -20.58
N ILE A 124 5.85 7.50 -21.46
CA ILE A 124 4.79 8.51 -21.39
C ILE A 124 3.91 8.41 -22.62
N GLU A 125 2.70 7.92 -22.43
CA GLU A 125 1.66 7.96 -23.45
C GLU A 125 1.01 9.34 -23.45
N LYS A 126 1.00 10.00 -24.61
CA LYS A 126 0.29 11.26 -24.81
C LYS A 126 -1.14 10.97 -25.27
N LEU A 127 -2.10 11.42 -24.49
CA LEU A 127 -3.52 11.26 -24.74
C LEU A 127 -4.11 12.53 -25.40
N PRO A 128 -5.32 12.45 -25.96
CA PRO A 128 -6.06 13.63 -26.46
C PRO A 128 -6.19 14.72 -25.38
N ASP A 129 -6.43 15.95 -25.81
CA ASP A 129 -6.69 17.12 -24.95
C ASP A 129 -5.54 17.46 -23.98
N GLY A 130 -4.32 17.12 -24.35
CA GLY A 130 -3.11 17.45 -23.56
C GLY A 130 -2.94 16.58 -22.32
N GLN A 131 -3.70 15.52 -22.20
CA GLN A 131 -3.54 14.53 -21.13
C GLN A 131 -2.36 13.59 -21.42
N PHE A 132 -1.92 12.87 -20.40
CA PHE A 132 -0.89 11.85 -20.52
C PHE A 132 -1.08 10.77 -19.45
N LYS A 133 -0.49 9.61 -19.72
CA LYS A 133 -0.43 8.49 -18.78
C LYS A 133 1.00 7.97 -18.69
N TYR A 134 1.39 7.60 -17.49
CA TYR A 134 2.65 6.89 -17.25
C TYR A 134 2.43 5.38 -17.30
N HIS A 135 3.34 4.69 -17.99
CA HIS A 135 3.40 3.24 -18.07
C HIS A 135 4.76 2.73 -17.60
N VAL A 136 4.79 1.51 -17.08
CA VAL A 136 6.05 0.83 -16.78
C VAL A 136 6.80 0.55 -18.09
N ASP A 137 8.06 0.96 -18.15
CA ASP A 137 8.96 0.61 -19.25
C ASP A 137 9.52 -0.79 -19.02
N PHE A 138 8.75 -1.81 -19.38
CA PHE A 138 9.14 -3.21 -19.23
C PHE A 138 10.35 -3.61 -20.08
N GLU A 139 10.65 -2.89 -21.17
CA GLU A 139 11.82 -3.17 -22.01
C GLU A 139 13.12 -2.76 -21.30
N SER A 140 13.08 -1.66 -20.55
CA SER A 140 14.22 -1.16 -19.80
C SER A 140 14.32 -1.70 -18.37
N LEU A 141 13.24 -2.28 -17.83
CA LEU A 141 13.15 -2.74 -16.46
C LEU A 141 14.06 -3.95 -16.22
N GLN A 142 15.01 -3.80 -15.30
CA GLN A 142 15.91 -4.88 -14.90
C GLN A 142 15.69 -5.22 -13.42
N VAL A 143 15.30 -6.46 -13.16
CA VAL A 143 15.13 -6.98 -11.80
C VAL A 143 16.26 -7.97 -11.52
N GLY A 144 17.36 -7.44 -10.98
CA GLY A 144 18.57 -8.21 -10.63
C GLY A 144 18.40 -8.98 -9.33
N ASP A 145 19.42 -9.78 -9.02
CA ASP A 145 19.44 -10.56 -7.77
C ASP A 145 19.66 -9.68 -6.52
N ASP A 146 20.01 -8.41 -6.71
CA ASP A 146 20.11 -7.39 -5.67
C ASP A 146 18.76 -6.73 -5.33
N ILE A 147 17.66 -7.14 -5.95
CA ILE A 147 16.32 -6.64 -5.61
C ILE A 147 15.70 -7.54 -4.54
N GLY A 148 15.13 -6.92 -3.50
CA GLY A 148 14.43 -7.60 -2.42
C GLY A 148 12.92 -7.50 -2.49
N VAL A 149 12.42 -6.45 -3.15
CA VAL A 149 10.98 -6.18 -3.31
C VAL A 149 10.75 -5.25 -4.50
N ILE A 150 9.69 -5.46 -5.24
CA ILE A 150 9.15 -4.49 -6.20
C ILE A 150 8.04 -3.71 -5.50
N CYS A 151 8.09 -2.38 -5.52
CA CYS A 151 7.12 -1.52 -4.85
C CYS A 151 6.48 -0.55 -5.85
N VAL A 152 5.15 -0.45 -5.80
CA VAL A 152 4.35 0.49 -6.62
C VAL A 152 3.25 1.12 -5.80
N SER A 153 2.88 2.37 -6.11
CA SER A 153 1.66 3.01 -5.61
C SER A 153 0.55 2.91 -6.66
N ARG A 154 -0.68 2.58 -6.21
CA ARG A 154 -1.84 2.41 -7.12
C ARG A 154 -3.15 2.86 -6.45
N PRO A 155 -3.57 4.12 -6.65
CA PRO A 155 -3.00 5.25 -7.41
C PRO A 155 -1.70 5.82 -6.81
N THR A 156 -0.90 6.45 -7.67
CA THR A 156 0.38 7.03 -7.27
C THR A 156 0.21 8.46 -6.73
N ASN A 157 0.86 8.78 -5.63
CA ASN A 157 1.14 10.15 -5.21
C ASN A 157 2.58 10.48 -5.65
N PRO A 158 2.87 11.55 -6.46
CA PRO A 158 2.01 12.73 -6.68
C PRO A 158 1.21 12.75 -7.98
N THR A 159 1.37 11.79 -8.86
CA THR A 159 0.90 11.89 -10.25
C THR A 159 -0.59 11.57 -10.44
N GLY A 160 -1.21 10.85 -9.51
CA GLY A 160 -2.54 10.29 -9.69
C GLY A 160 -2.60 9.14 -10.70
N ASN A 161 -1.45 8.67 -11.19
CA ASN A 161 -1.40 7.58 -12.15
C ASN A 161 -1.92 6.28 -11.53
N VAL A 162 -2.66 5.51 -12.29
CA VAL A 162 -3.14 4.18 -11.90
C VAL A 162 -2.58 3.17 -12.88
N LEU A 163 -1.73 2.27 -12.41
CA LEU A 163 -1.24 1.15 -13.24
C LEU A 163 -2.42 0.30 -13.71
N THR A 164 -2.38 -0.14 -14.96
CA THR A 164 -3.42 -1.02 -15.52
C THR A 164 -3.41 -2.38 -14.83
N ASP A 165 -4.47 -3.16 -15.03
CA ASP A 165 -4.52 -4.53 -14.48
C ASP A 165 -3.43 -5.40 -15.11
N GLU A 166 -3.16 -5.24 -16.40
CA GLU A 166 -2.11 -5.96 -17.12
C GLU A 166 -0.70 -5.59 -16.61
N GLU A 167 -0.45 -4.31 -16.32
CA GLU A 167 0.84 -3.87 -15.77
C GLU A 167 1.10 -4.46 -14.40
N ILE A 168 0.09 -4.46 -13.52
CA ILE A 168 0.24 -5.01 -12.16
C ILE A 168 0.40 -6.53 -12.18
N GLU A 169 -0.32 -7.24 -13.05
CA GLU A 169 -0.19 -8.68 -13.25
C GLU A 169 1.21 -9.05 -13.79
N HIS A 170 1.74 -8.26 -14.72
CA HIS A 170 3.08 -8.47 -15.26
C HIS A 170 4.17 -8.24 -14.20
N LEU A 171 4.06 -7.18 -13.39
CA LEU A 171 4.98 -6.93 -12.26
C LEU A 171 4.92 -8.07 -11.22
N ASP A 172 3.73 -8.57 -10.91
CA ASP A 172 3.56 -9.71 -10.01
C ASP A 172 4.19 -10.99 -10.58
N GLN A 173 4.05 -11.23 -11.88
CA GLN A 173 4.70 -12.37 -12.53
C GLN A 173 6.22 -12.26 -12.43
N ILE A 174 6.80 -11.09 -12.73
CA ILE A 174 8.24 -10.84 -12.57
C ILE A 174 8.68 -11.07 -11.11
N ALA A 175 7.92 -10.55 -10.15
CA ALA A 175 8.22 -10.71 -8.73
C ALA A 175 8.23 -12.19 -8.32
N ARG A 176 7.22 -12.97 -8.76
CA ARG A 176 7.16 -14.42 -8.51
C ARG A 176 8.33 -15.17 -9.13
N ASP A 177 8.67 -14.87 -10.38
CA ASP A 177 9.78 -15.53 -11.09
C ASP A 177 11.13 -15.26 -10.40
N LYS A 178 11.24 -14.11 -9.72
CA LYS A 178 12.41 -13.73 -8.92
C LYS A 178 12.34 -14.21 -7.46
N GLY A 179 11.22 -14.76 -7.02
CA GLY A 179 11.01 -15.19 -5.63
C GLY A 179 11.01 -14.03 -4.63
N ILE A 180 10.57 -12.84 -5.04
CA ILE A 180 10.43 -11.64 -4.22
C ILE A 180 8.96 -11.19 -4.16
N PRO A 181 8.53 -10.47 -3.12
CA PRO A 181 7.17 -9.96 -3.07
C PRO A 181 6.96 -8.74 -3.97
N LEU A 182 5.69 -8.57 -4.40
CA LEU A 182 5.17 -7.30 -4.92
C LEU A 182 4.50 -6.54 -3.78
N LEU A 183 5.01 -5.34 -3.48
CA LEU A 183 4.46 -4.44 -2.47
C LEU A 183 3.64 -3.35 -3.16
N ILE A 184 2.37 -3.23 -2.81
CA ILE A 184 1.45 -2.24 -3.39
C ILE A 184 1.03 -1.25 -2.31
N ASP A 185 1.34 0.03 -2.54
CA ASP A 185 0.76 1.13 -1.77
C ASP A 185 -0.63 1.44 -2.30
N ASN A 186 -1.61 1.11 -1.50
CA ASN A 186 -3.02 1.28 -1.81
C ASN A 186 -3.68 2.40 -0.96
N ALA A 187 -2.91 3.42 -0.58
CA ALA A 187 -3.40 4.50 0.29
C ALA A 187 -4.59 5.27 -0.31
N TYR A 188 -4.69 5.33 -1.64
CA TYR A 188 -5.78 5.99 -2.37
C TYR A 188 -6.65 5.02 -3.17
N GLY A 189 -6.38 3.75 -3.07
CA GLY A 189 -7.02 2.76 -3.91
C GLY A 189 -8.19 2.06 -3.24
N VAL A 190 -8.69 1.08 -3.95
CA VAL A 190 -9.72 0.16 -3.46
C VAL A 190 -9.19 -0.65 -2.24
N PRO A 191 -10.04 -1.12 -1.33
CA PRO A 191 -11.34 -1.75 -1.65
C PRO A 191 -12.57 -0.84 -1.60
N PHE A 192 -12.40 0.46 -1.59
CA PHE A 192 -13.52 1.39 -1.38
C PHE A 192 -14.06 1.85 -2.73
N PRO A 193 -15.23 1.37 -3.16
CA PRO A 193 -15.83 1.75 -4.44
C PRO A 193 -15.99 3.27 -4.59
N GLY A 194 -15.66 3.79 -5.77
CA GLY A 194 -15.82 5.21 -6.08
C GLY A 194 -14.72 6.15 -5.61
N ILE A 195 -13.64 5.64 -4.97
CA ILE A 195 -12.49 6.47 -4.59
C ILE A 195 -11.60 6.79 -5.78
N ILE A 196 -11.47 5.86 -6.72
CA ILE A 196 -10.70 6.08 -7.94
C ILE A 196 -11.62 6.11 -9.16
N PHE A 197 -11.33 6.99 -10.11
CA PHE A 197 -12.07 7.13 -11.37
C PHE A 197 -11.39 6.34 -12.48
N SER A 198 -11.28 5.03 -12.29
CA SER A 198 -10.67 4.13 -13.26
C SER A 198 -11.30 2.74 -13.15
N ASP A 199 -11.21 1.98 -14.23
CA ASP A 199 -11.68 0.58 -14.28
C ASP A 199 -10.71 -0.41 -13.64
N ALA A 200 -9.62 0.07 -13.04
CA ALA A 200 -8.61 -0.76 -12.39
C ALA A 200 -9.21 -1.55 -11.23
N LYS A 201 -8.96 -2.85 -11.21
CA LYS A 201 -9.46 -3.76 -10.18
C LYS A 201 -8.53 -3.82 -8.99
N PRO A 202 -9.06 -4.06 -7.77
CA PRO A 202 -8.25 -4.41 -6.63
C PRO A 202 -7.40 -5.63 -6.92
N PHE A 203 -6.10 -5.57 -6.61
CA PHE A 203 -5.18 -6.66 -6.85
C PHE A 203 -4.56 -7.17 -5.56
N TRP A 204 -4.67 -8.47 -5.32
CA TRP A 204 -3.98 -9.16 -4.24
C TRP A 204 -3.86 -10.65 -4.56
N ASN A 205 -2.75 -11.26 -4.18
CA ASN A 205 -2.53 -12.70 -4.13
C ASN A 205 -1.49 -13.05 -3.05
N ALA A 206 -1.14 -14.32 -2.91
CA ALA A 206 -0.24 -14.79 -1.85
C ALA A 206 1.21 -14.23 -1.95
N ASN A 207 1.60 -13.68 -3.11
CA ASN A 207 2.92 -13.05 -3.31
C ASN A 207 2.87 -11.52 -3.10
N THR A 208 1.68 -10.96 -2.84
CA THR A 208 1.47 -9.51 -2.74
C THR A 208 1.38 -9.07 -1.28
N ILE A 209 2.07 -7.99 -0.95
CA ILE A 209 1.88 -7.23 0.30
C ILE A 209 1.11 -5.97 -0.05
N LEU A 210 -0.11 -5.84 0.45
CA LEU A 210 -0.97 -4.68 0.18
C LEU A 210 -0.99 -3.76 1.39
N CYS A 211 -0.44 -2.54 1.26
CA CYS A 211 -0.51 -1.52 2.29
C CYS A 211 -1.76 -0.66 2.07
N MET A 212 -2.68 -0.74 3.01
CA MET A 212 -3.94 0.03 3.01
C MET A 212 -3.93 1.05 4.14
N SER A 213 -4.68 2.13 3.99
CA SER A 213 -4.82 3.15 5.03
C SER A 213 -6.28 3.58 5.17
N LEU A 214 -6.68 3.90 6.39
CA LEU A 214 -7.98 4.54 6.68
C LEU A 214 -7.89 6.07 6.64
N SER A 215 -6.70 6.64 6.38
CA SER A 215 -6.47 8.08 6.42
C SER A 215 -7.14 8.87 5.30
N LYS A 216 -7.53 8.19 4.22
CA LYS A 216 -8.13 8.82 3.03
C LYS A 216 -9.59 8.42 2.80
N LEU A 217 -10.22 7.85 3.83
CA LEU A 217 -11.63 7.44 3.84
C LEU A 217 -12.53 8.57 4.34
#